data_84433c89d51e0d2af014e217e2634081
#
_entry.id   84433c89d51e0d2af014e217e2634081
#
_cell.length_a   1.000
_cell.length_b   1.000
_cell.length_c   1.000
_cell.angle_alpha   90.00
_cell.angle_beta   90.00
_cell.angle_gamma   90.00
#
_symmetry.space_group_name_H-M   'P 1'
#
loop_
_entity.id
_entity.type
_entity.pdbx_description
1 polymer ?
#
loop_
_entity_poly.entity_id
_entity_poly.type
_entity_poly.pdbx_seq_one_letter_code
_entity_poly.pdbx_strand_id
1 'polypeptide(L)'
;VIRNLLAATAVLMIATAAQAQEPARGGPATDVPLLPGAQLAADCGNLLSLSGSAFCVTAPLGEIGTLADAYIADLETRQWLAAGGDDNRVVFVKRRDGGGCDGLQMQAFYDTSKADVTATDPGYLAFATIPGDICAAQPASPAAPPAAAGTVPQ
;
A
#
# COMPACT_ATOMS: atom_id res chain seq x y z
N VAL A 1 69.33 17.80 -31.45
CA VAL A 1 68.63 17.84 -30.14
C VAL A 1 67.13 17.70 -30.41
N ILE A 2 66.58 16.47 -30.28
CA ILE A 2 65.19 16.15 -30.56
C ILE A 2 64.58 15.90 -29.19
N ARG A 3 63.61 16.77 -28.77
CA ARG A 3 62.83 16.62 -27.54
C ARG A 3 61.51 15.93 -27.88
N ASN A 4 61.33 14.68 -27.44
CA ASN A 4 60.09 13.93 -27.52
C ASN A 4 59.15 14.44 -26.44
N LEU A 5 58.02 14.98 -26.86
CA LEU A 5 56.85 15.28 -26.01
C LEU A 5 55.93 14.07 -26.03
N LEU A 6 55.87 13.34 -24.92
CA LEU A 6 54.87 12.30 -24.66
C LEU A 6 53.62 12.98 -24.12
N ALA A 7 52.54 13.00 -24.90
CA ALA A 7 51.22 13.41 -24.47
C ALA A 7 50.52 12.22 -23.78
N ALA A 8 50.33 12.30 -22.48
CA ALA A 8 49.54 11.33 -21.72
C ALA A 8 48.05 11.72 -21.77
N THR A 9 47.25 10.98 -22.50
CA THR A 9 45.78 11.10 -22.50
C THR A 9 45.20 10.36 -21.30
N ALA A 10 44.74 11.09 -20.29
CA ALA A 10 43.98 10.54 -19.18
C ALA A 10 42.53 10.29 -19.62
N VAL A 11 42.13 9.03 -19.70
CA VAL A 11 40.73 8.62 -19.92
C VAL A 11 39.99 8.69 -18.59
N LEU A 12 39.11 9.67 -18.45
CA LEU A 12 38.22 9.82 -17.29
C LEU A 12 37.06 8.82 -17.43
N MET A 13 37.08 7.72 -16.68
CA MET A 13 35.97 6.80 -16.59
C MET A 13 34.90 7.40 -15.66
N ILE A 14 33.78 7.89 -16.23
CA ILE A 14 32.60 8.32 -15.47
C ILE A 14 31.84 7.07 -15.09
N ALA A 15 31.99 6.63 -13.86
CA ALA A 15 31.13 5.59 -13.27
C ALA A 15 29.73 6.19 -13.01
N THR A 16 28.76 5.88 -13.85
CA THR A 16 27.35 6.15 -13.57
C THR A 16 26.89 5.23 -12.44
N ALA A 17 26.79 5.77 -11.22
CA ALA A 17 26.16 5.11 -10.12
C ALA A 17 24.66 4.93 -10.46
N ALA A 18 24.22 3.71 -10.72
CA ALA A 18 22.82 3.37 -10.78
C ALA A 18 22.24 3.59 -9.37
N GLN A 19 21.51 4.68 -9.18
CA GLN A 19 20.73 4.88 -7.98
C GLN A 19 19.60 3.84 -8.01
N ALA A 20 19.68 2.86 -7.12
CA ALA A 20 18.55 1.99 -6.82
C ALA A 20 17.44 2.90 -6.26
N GLN A 21 16.40 3.17 -7.07
CA GLN A 21 15.21 3.84 -6.60
C GLN A 21 14.58 2.94 -5.52
N GLU A 22 14.57 3.41 -4.26
CA GLU A 22 13.75 2.80 -3.24
C GLU A 22 12.30 2.75 -3.75
N PRO A 23 11.60 1.62 -3.58
CA PRO A 23 10.19 1.55 -3.95
C PRO A 23 9.45 2.69 -3.25
N ALA A 24 8.70 3.48 -4.03
CA ALA A 24 7.94 4.60 -3.52
C ALA A 24 7.03 4.10 -2.39
N ARG A 25 7.24 4.57 -1.17
CA ARG A 25 6.35 4.29 -0.06
C ARG A 25 5.04 5.02 -0.32
N GLY A 26 3.90 4.33 -0.08
CA GLY A 26 2.61 4.98 -0.10
C GLY A 26 2.57 6.13 0.90
N GLY A 27 1.80 7.17 0.59
CA GLY A 27 1.58 8.31 1.46
C GLY A 27 0.20 8.28 2.10
N PRO A 28 -0.11 9.22 3.00
CA PRO A 28 -1.44 9.34 3.57
C PRO A 28 -2.48 9.59 2.45
N ALA A 29 -3.64 8.94 2.58
CA ALA A 29 -4.74 9.17 1.67
C ALA A 29 -5.34 10.56 1.93
N THR A 30 -5.46 11.39 0.89
CA THR A 30 -5.88 12.80 1.02
C THR A 30 -7.37 13.01 0.74
N ASP A 31 -8.04 12.05 0.12
CA ASP A 31 -9.44 12.10 -0.28
C ASP A 31 -10.39 11.26 0.60
N VAL A 32 -9.89 10.76 1.73
CA VAL A 32 -10.69 10.06 2.75
C VAL A 32 -11.30 11.10 3.70
N PRO A 33 -12.63 11.19 3.82
CA PRO A 33 -13.27 12.16 4.70
C PRO A 33 -13.24 11.71 6.16
N LEU A 34 -13.50 12.65 7.07
CA LEU A 34 -13.80 12.31 8.46
C LEU A 34 -15.29 11.98 8.56
N LEU A 35 -15.63 10.71 8.72
CA LEU A 35 -17.01 10.26 8.86
C LEU A 35 -17.56 10.47 10.28
N PRO A 36 -18.89 10.54 10.48
CA PRO A 36 -19.50 10.57 11.80
C PRO A 36 -19.03 9.38 12.66
N GLY A 37 -18.70 9.65 13.91
CA GLY A 37 -18.13 8.66 14.83
C GLY A 37 -16.62 8.56 14.80
N ALA A 38 -15.97 9.03 13.74
CA ALA A 38 -14.52 9.07 13.65
C ALA A 38 -13.94 10.37 14.23
N GLN A 39 -12.77 10.27 14.85
CA GLN A 39 -11.97 11.41 15.28
C GLN A 39 -10.60 11.34 14.56
N LEU A 40 -10.05 12.48 14.18
CA LEU A 40 -8.73 12.53 13.57
C LEU A 40 -7.66 12.08 14.57
N ALA A 41 -6.80 11.15 14.16
CA ALA A 41 -5.63 10.68 14.90
C ALA A 41 -4.35 10.96 14.08
N ALA A 42 -3.87 12.20 14.13
CA ALA A 42 -2.78 12.67 13.26
C ALA A 42 -1.47 11.88 13.42
N ASP A 43 -1.23 11.32 14.60
CA ASP A 43 -0.06 10.49 14.91
C ASP A 43 -0.33 8.98 14.81
N CYS A 44 -1.56 8.58 14.40
CA CYS A 44 -1.98 7.17 14.37
C CYS A 44 -1.79 6.45 15.72
N GLY A 45 -1.94 7.16 16.84
CA GLY A 45 -1.69 6.65 18.19
C GLY A 45 -0.21 6.34 18.46
N ASN A 46 0.72 6.84 17.65
CA ASN A 46 2.16 6.48 17.65
C ASN A 46 2.41 4.98 17.46
N LEU A 47 1.47 4.28 16.82
CA LEU A 47 1.53 2.83 16.59
C LEU A 47 2.02 2.51 15.17
N LEU A 48 2.64 1.35 15.01
CA LEU A 48 3.04 0.76 13.72
C LEU A 48 3.89 1.68 12.82
N SER A 49 4.48 2.73 13.37
CA SER A 49 5.25 3.74 12.60
C SER A 49 4.47 4.38 11.45
N LEU A 50 3.16 4.52 11.60
CA LEU A 50 2.24 5.05 10.57
C LEU A 50 2.17 6.58 10.56
N SER A 51 2.68 7.26 11.57
CA SER A 51 2.71 8.73 11.62
C SER A 51 3.35 9.30 10.35
N GLY A 52 2.62 10.18 9.66
CA GLY A 52 3.05 10.80 8.39
C GLY A 52 3.00 9.87 7.16
N SER A 53 2.74 8.57 7.32
CA SER A 53 2.63 7.60 6.23
C SER A 53 1.18 7.21 5.92
N ALA A 54 0.25 7.48 6.83
CA ALA A 54 -1.16 7.19 6.66
C ALA A 54 -2.02 8.34 7.20
N PHE A 55 -3.23 8.47 6.67
CA PHE A 55 -4.31 9.22 7.30
C PHE A 55 -4.99 8.31 8.31
N CYS A 56 -5.02 8.71 9.58
CA CYS A 56 -5.59 7.88 10.63
C CYS A 56 -6.78 8.53 11.30
N VAL A 57 -7.77 7.70 11.60
CA VAL A 57 -8.91 8.05 12.47
C VAL A 57 -8.98 7.08 13.63
N THR A 58 -9.62 7.53 14.72
CA THR A 58 -9.85 6.73 15.93
C THR A 58 -11.31 6.77 16.34
N ALA A 59 -11.75 5.70 16.98
CA ALA A 59 -13.02 5.55 17.66
C ALA A 59 -12.85 4.52 18.79
N PRO A 60 -13.86 4.32 19.68
CA PRO A 60 -13.84 3.21 20.62
C PRO A 60 -13.65 1.88 19.89
N LEU A 61 -12.79 1.01 20.41
CA LEU A 61 -12.41 -0.25 19.75
C LEU A 61 -13.65 -1.12 19.42
N GLY A 62 -14.65 -1.11 20.29
CA GLY A 62 -15.90 -1.83 20.02
C GLY A 62 -16.72 -1.31 18.84
N GLU A 63 -16.42 -0.09 18.37
CA GLU A 63 -17.12 0.56 17.23
C GLU A 63 -16.29 0.53 15.94
N ILE A 64 -15.03 0.13 16.00
CA ILE A 64 -14.11 0.16 14.83
C ILE A 64 -14.63 -0.66 13.66
N GLY A 65 -15.24 -1.82 13.91
CA GLY A 65 -15.83 -2.64 12.84
C GLY A 65 -16.95 -1.91 12.11
N THR A 66 -17.89 -1.33 12.86
CA THR A 66 -19.00 -0.54 12.28
C THR A 66 -18.49 0.69 11.53
N LEU A 67 -17.45 1.35 12.05
CA LEU A 67 -16.82 2.48 11.39
C LEU A 67 -16.11 2.06 10.11
N ALA A 68 -15.42 0.90 10.11
CA ALA A 68 -14.80 0.35 8.91
C ALA A 68 -15.84 0.07 7.81
N ASP A 69 -16.96 -0.53 8.16
CA ASP A 69 -18.08 -0.77 7.22
C ASP A 69 -18.62 0.55 6.63
N ALA A 70 -18.73 1.60 7.44
CA ALA A 70 -19.16 2.92 6.98
C ALA A 70 -18.14 3.53 5.98
N TYR A 71 -16.84 3.36 6.23
CA TYR A 71 -15.80 3.80 5.28
C TYR A 71 -15.80 2.98 4.00
N ILE A 72 -16.04 1.67 4.05
CA ILE A 72 -16.16 0.84 2.85
C ILE A 72 -17.32 1.36 1.99
N ALA A 73 -18.48 1.60 2.59
CA ALA A 73 -19.65 2.12 1.87
C ALA A 73 -19.41 3.52 1.28
N ASP A 74 -18.76 4.45 2.01
CA ASP A 74 -18.41 5.78 1.50
C ASP A 74 -17.43 5.69 0.33
N LEU A 75 -16.40 4.87 0.44
CA LEU A 75 -15.40 4.66 -0.60
C LEU A 75 -16.01 4.07 -1.87
N GLU A 76 -16.96 3.14 -1.76
CA GLU A 76 -17.71 2.61 -2.91
C GLU A 76 -18.46 3.71 -3.67
N THR A 77 -19.07 4.69 -2.99
CA THR A 77 -19.73 5.83 -3.65
C THR A 77 -18.75 6.69 -4.45
N ARG A 78 -17.45 6.61 -4.13
CA ARG A 78 -16.35 7.33 -4.78
C ARG A 78 -15.61 6.46 -5.79
N GLN A 79 -16.20 5.35 -6.20
CA GLN A 79 -15.65 4.39 -7.18
C GLN A 79 -14.41 3.63 -6.70
N TRP A 80 -14.15 3.59 -5.40
CA TRP A 80 -13.21 2.67 -4.81
C TRP A 80 -13.87 1.31 -4.58
N LEU A 81 -13.38 0.27 -5.21
CA LEU A 81 -13.93 -1.08 -5.08
C LEU A 81 -13.03 -1.92 -4.19
N ALA A 82 -13.59 -2.58 -3.19
CA ALA A 82 -12.87 -3.55 -2.39
C ALA A 82 -12.42 -4.71 -3.27
N ALA A 83 -11.11 -4.96 -3.36
CA ALA A 83 -10.51 -5.94 -4.26
C ALA A 83 -9.82 -7.10 -3.53
N GLY A 84 -9.64 -6.99 -2.22
CA GLY A 84 -9.01 -8.01 -1.39
C GLY A 84 -8.67 -7.50 -0.01
N GLY A 85 -8.05 -8.32 0.81
CA GLY A 85 -7.62 -7.96 2.17
C GLY A 85 -7.45 -9.18 3.06
N ASP A 86 -7.32 -8.90 4.35
CA ASP A 86 -7.19 -9.85 5.44
C ASP A 86 -8.22 -9.48 6.53
N ASP A 87 -8.19 -10.12 7.68
CA ASP A 87 -9.13 -9.90 8.79
C ASP A 87 -9.18 -8.45 9.30
N ASN A 88 -8.09 -7.70 9.20
CA ASN A 88 -7.99 -6.32 9.65
C ASN A 88 -7.55 -5.34 8.58
N ARG A 89 -7.55 -5.74 7.30
CA ARG A 89 -7.09 -4.91 6.19
C ARG A 89 -7.97 -5.10 4.96
N VAL A 90 -8.32 -4.00 4.31
CA VAL A 90 -9.01 -3.99 3.02
C VAL A 90 -8.17 -3.22 2.01
N VAL A 91 -8.01 -3.78 0.82
CA VAL A 91 -7.39 -3.12 -0.33
C VAL A 91 -8.48 -2.71 -1.29
N PHE A 92 -8.47 -1.43 -1.66
CA PHE A 92 -9.39 -0.85 -2.63
C PHE A 92 -8.65 -0.49 -3.91
N VAL A 93 -9.39 -0.55 -5.00
CA VAL A 93 -8.93 -0.25 -6.36
C VAL A 93 -9.87 0.77 -6.98
N LYS A 94 -9.32 1.79 -7.61
CA LYS A 94 -10.06 2.77 -8.40
C LYS A 94 -9.46 2.88 -9.80
N ARG A 95 -10.27 2.64 -10.83
CA ARG A 95 -9.83 2.77 -12.22
C ARG A 95 -9.60 4.23 -12.58
N ARG A 96 -8.52 4.49 -13.34
CA ARG A 96 -8.22 5.82 -13.91
C ARG A 96 -8.81 5.94 -15.31
N ASP A 97 -9.24 7.13 -15.68
CA ASP A 97 -9.77 7.41 -17.02
C ASP A 97 -8.73 7.15 -18.14
N GLY A 98 -7.44 7.40 -17.86
CA GLY A 98 -6.33 7.17 -18.78
C GLY A 98 -5.79 5.74 -18.81
N GLY A 99 -6.41 4.81 -18.11
CA GLY A 99 -5.96 3.42 -17.93
C GLY A 99 -5.15 3.22 -16.66
N GLY A 100 -5.07 1.96 -16.21
CA GLY A 100 -4.47 1.60 -14.94
C GLY A 100 -5.39 1.85 -13.73
N CYS A 101 -4.87 1.64 -12.54
CA CYS A 101 -5.63 1.77 -11.30
C CYS A 101 -4.80 2.42 -10.19
N ASP A 102 -5.50 3.21 -9.38
CA ASP A 102 -5.01 3.65 -8.07
C ASP A 102 -5.31 2.59 -7.01
N GLY A 103 -4.45 2.48 -6.02
CA GLY A 103 -4.61 1.62 -4.87
C GLY A 103 -4.72 2.40 -3.57
N LEU A 104 -5.61 1.96 -2.70
CA LEU A 104 -5.79 2.45 -1.35
C LEU A 104 -5.87 1.24 -0.40
N GLN A 105 -5.23 1.34 0.74
CA GLN A 105 -5.33 0.36 1.81
C GLN A 105 -5.99 1.01 3.03
N MET A 106 -6.96 0.33 3.61
CA MET A 106 -7.49 0.60 4.94
C MET A 106 -7.05 -0.53 5.88
N GLN A 107 -6.54 -0.19 7.06
CA GLN A 107 -6.11 -1.16 8.06
C GLN A 107 -6.67 -0.78 9.43
N ALA A 108 -7.33 -1.73 10.09
CA ALA A 108 -7.77 -1.60 11.49
C ALA A 108 -6.69 -2.11 12.44
N PHE A 109 -6.46 -1.40 13.56
CA PHE A 109 -5.49 -1.80 14.57
C PHE A 109 -5.79 -1.12 15.92
N TYR A 110 -5.13 -1.59 16.95
CA TYR A 110 -5.17 -1.03 18.30
C TYR A 110 -3.84 -1.27 19.01
N ASP A 111 -3.67 -0.70 20.20
CA ASP A 111 -2.46 -0.91 21.01
C ASP A 111 -2.46 -2.31 21.65
N THR A 112 -1.73 -3.22 21.05
CA THR A 112 -1.56 -4.60 21.54
C THR A 112 -0.55 -4.75 22.68
N SER A 113 0.12 -3.66 23.10
CA SER A 113 1.03 -3.67 24.25
C SER A 113 0.30 -3.63 25.59
N LYS A 114 -0.99 -3.25 25.58
CA LYS A 114 -1.83 -3.26 26.77
C LYS A 114 -2.22 -4.69 27.14
N ALA A 115 -2.08 -5.05 28.41
CA ALA A 115 -2.46 -6.37 28.91
C ALA A 115 -3.99 -6.57 28.91
N ASP A 116 -4.74 -5.52 29.27
CA ASP A 116 -6.21 -5.55 29.37
C ASP A 116 -6.78 -4.54 28.37
N VAL A 117 -7.27 -5.03 27.24
CA VAL A 117 -7.93 -4.22 26.20
C VAL A 117 -9.43 -4.32 26.34
N THR A 118 -10.10 -3.17 26.35
CA THR A 118 -11.56 -3.04 26.48
C THR A 118 -12.19 -2.44 25.24
N ALA A 119 -13.51 -2.60 25.10
CA ALA A 119 -14.25 -2.02 23.97
C ALA A 119 -14.21 -0.47 23.92
N THR A 120 -13.88 0.18 25.03
CA THR A 120 -13.77 1.65 25.14
C THR A 120 -12.37 2.18 24.89
N ASP A 121 -11.36 1.31 24.80
CA ASP A 121 -10.01 1.71 24.41
C ASP A 121 -9.98 2.24 22.98
N PRO A 122 -9.01 3.09 22.63
CA PRO A 122 -8.89 3.58 21.27
C PRO A 122 -8.60 2.45 20.27
N GLY A 123 -9.46 2.34 19.24
CA GLY A 123 -9.17 1.62 18.02
C GLY A 123 -8.88 2.62 16.89
N TYR A 124 -8.22 2.19 15.85
CA TYR A 124 -7.75 3.03 14.75
C TYR A 124 -8.06 2.41 13.40
N LEU A 125 -8.36 3.27 12.42
CA LEU A 125 -8.31 2.94 10.99
C LEU A 125 -7.26 3.81 10.33
N ALA A 126 -6.30 3.19 9.66
CA ALA A 126 -5.30 3.87 8.86
C ALA A 126 -5.60 3.71 7.37
N PHE A 127 -5.48 4.81 6.62
CA PHE A 127 -5.67 4.85 5.18
C PHE A 127 -4.37 5.30 4.52
N ALA A 128 -3.83 4.48 3.63
CA ALA A 128 -2.62 4.78 2.89
C ALA A 128 -2.77 4.45 1.41
N THR A 129 -2.20 5.28 0.55
CA THR A 129 -2.15 5.00 -0.89
C THR A 129 -1.15 3.88 -1.17
N ILE A 130 -1.50 2.99 -2.10
CA ILE A 130 -0.59 1.99 -2.63
C ILE A 130 0.06 2.58 -3.88
N PRO A 131 1.39 2.77 -3.92
CA PRO A 131 2.06 3.41 -5.04
C PRO A 131 2.05 2.54 -6.30
N GLY A 132 2.06 3.19 -7.46
CA GLY A 132 2.12 2.53 -8.75
C GLY A 132 0.75 2.25 -9.36
N ASP A 133 0.75 1.42 -10.38
CA ASP A 133 -0.46 0.92 -11.03
C ASP A 133 -0.76 -0.49 -10.52
N ILE A 134 -1.75 -0.61 -9.63
CA ILE A 134 -2.09 -1.91 -9.03
C ILE A 134 -2.92 -2.81 -9.95
N CYS A 135 -3.38 -2.30 -11.09
CA CYS A 135 -4.00 -3.08 -12.17
C CYS A 135 -3.01 -3.44 -13.29
N ALA A 136 -1.76 -2.95 -13.24
CA ALA A 136 -0.73 -3.43 -14.12
C ALA A 136 -0.59 -4.94 -13.93
N ALA A 137 -0.82 -5.71 -15.00
CA ALA A 137 -0.98 -7.14 -14.97
C ALA A 137 0.06 -7.80 -14.05
N GLN A 138 -0.40 -8.55 -13.05
CA GLN A 138 0.41 -9.62 -12.51
C GLN A 138 0.97 -10.40 -13.72
N PRO A 139 2.29 -10.62 -13.79
CA PRO A 139 2.84 -11.47 -14.85
C PRO A 139 1.98 -12.75 -14.87
N ALA A 140 1.40 -13.07 -16.02
CA ALA A 140 0.53 -14.22 -16.16
C ALA A 140 1.21 -15.41 -15.50
N SER A 141 0.58 -15.98 -14.47
CA SER A 141 1.07 -17.25 -13.90
C SER A 141 1.37 -18.17 -15.05
N PRO A 142 2.56 -18.81 -15.12
CA PRO A 142 2.86 -19.76 -16.18
C PRO A 142 1.68 -20.73 -16.30
N ALA A 143 1.10 -20.81 -17.47
CA ALA A 143 -0.01 -21.72 -17.72
C ALA A 143 0.41 -23.11 -17.21
N ALA A 144 -0.42 -23.71 -16.33
CA ALA A 144 -0.17 -25.05 -15.86
C ALA A 144 0.02 -25.96 -17.09
N PRO A 145 1.07 -26.80 -17.12
CA PRO A 145 1.28 -27.71 -18.24
C PRO A 145 0.02 -28.55 -18.44
N PRO A 146 -0.39 -28.81 -19.70
CA PRO A 146 -1.57 -29.60 -19.97
C PRO A 146 -1.45 -30.94 -19.23
N ALA A 147 -2.49 -31.30 -18.47
CA ALA A 147 -2.55 -32.55 -17.78
C ALA A 147 -2.29 -33.67 -18.80
N ALA A 148 -1.24 -34.47 -18.54
CA ALA A 148 -0.90 -35.60 -19.38
C ALA A 148 -2.15 -36.50 -19.47
N ALA A 149 -2.64 -36.70 -20.69
CA ALA A 149 -3.78 -37.60 -20.96
C ALA A 149 -3.37 -38.99 -20.47
N GLY A 150 -4.02 -39.41 -19.37
CA GLY A 150 -3.82 -40.74 -18.81
C GLY A 150 -4.18 -41.80 -19.86
N THR A 151 -3.21 -42.59 -20.26
CA THR A 151 -3.42 -43.78 -21.07
C THR A 151 -4.25 -44.78 -20.26
N VAL A 152 -5.48 -45.03 -20.69
CA VAL A 152 -6.32 -46.09 -20.11
C VAL A 152 -5.73 -47.44 -20.58
N PRO A 153 -5.31 -48.34 -19.71
CA PRO A 153 -4.94 -49.69 -20.11
C PRO A 153 -6.19 -50.50 -20.48
N GLN A 154 -6.13 -51.17 -21.63
CA GLN A 154 -7.12 -52.16 -22.04
C GLN A 154 -6.92 -53.50 -21.29
#